data_9ccfb32908dac9f1ee44ab01f18d348b
#
_entry.id   9ccfb32908dac9f1ee44ab01f18d348b
#
_cell.length_a   1.000
_cell.length_b   1.000
_cell.length_c   1.000
_cell.angle_alpha   90.00
_cell.angle_beta   90.00
_cell.angle_gamma   90.00
#
_symmetry.space_group_name_H-M   'P 1'
#
loop_
_entity.id
_entity.type
_entity.pdbx_description
1 polymer ?
#
loop_
_entity_poly.entity_id
_entity_poly.type
_entity_poly.pdbx_seq_one_letter_code
_entity_poly.pdbx_strand_id
1 'polypeptide(L)'
;MKKILSNKLLFFIPLLIIMIISFLDMYNAKYLSSLYSNNLIKQILWYIMGFLIFFVFKSINNKTIFKYANILYIISILLLIYVLLFGKVINGARAWITIKSISFQPSELAKLSLAIILSKMANSFTSTGISSELLFIIKVGILTIIPSLLVFLEPDTGAIIFFLLIALSILFFSDIHKFWFIILFVILGLFCTAFILLYLFNRDLLINLIGTSFFYRVERLVTFKTMSSYQLENALVAMGSASLFGTGLGKVSIYIPEAPTDFVFAFSISNFGYITGYLILISFLLIDFYLIYKVVHMKKNTIKYFLISFTSIFIFGQIINIGMNLGLVPIIGIPLPFLSYGGSTLIIYFIFLSIIFNAQEKPYVNMA
;
A
#
# COMPACT_ATOMS: atom_id res chain seq x y z
N MET A 1 18.31 -20.12 14.50
CA MET A 1 17.18 -19.46 13.84
C MET A 1 16.86 -18.07 14.42
N LYS A 2 16.63 -17.89 15.74
CA LYS A 2 16.36 -16.55 16.36
C LYS A 2 17.42 -15.48 16.02
N LYS A 3 18.71 -15.79 16.09
CA LYS A 3 19.82 -14.86 15.81
C LYS A 3 19.90 -14.46 14.33
N ILE A 4 19.46 -15.33 13.40
CA ILE A 4 19.41 -15.03 11.97
C ILE A 4 18.23 -14.08 11.69
N LEU A 5 17.05 -14.39 12.18
CA LEU A 5 15.83 -13.60 11.95
C LEU A 5 15.83 -12.22 12.62
N SER A 6 16.65 -12.02 13.67
CA SER A 6 16.85 -10.70 14.28
C SER A 6 17.86 -9.82 13.53
N ASN A 7 18.56 -10.36 12.53
CA ASN A 7 19.60 -9.63 11.81
C ASN A 7 18.98 -8.63 10.84
N LYS A 8 19.34 -7.36 10.98
CA LYS A 8 18.91 -6.27 10.08
C LYS A 8 19.29 -6.53 8.61
N LEU A 9 20.34 -7.33 8.36
CA LEU A 9 20.78 -7.69 7.01
C LEU A 9 19.70 -8.45 6.22
N LEU A 10 18.84 -9.25 6.90
CA LEU A 10 17.69 -9.92 6.28
C LEU A 10 16.64 -8.97 5.72
N PHE A 11 16.66 -7.72 6.13
CA PHE A 11 15.82 -6.68 5.59
C PHE A 11 16.55 -5.87 4.52
N PHE A 12 17.76 -5.40 4.83
CA PHE A 12 18.45 -4.44 3.96
C PHE A 12 19.05 -5.05 2.69
N ILE A 13 19.52 -6.31 2.72
CA ILE A 13 20.04 -6.98 1.52
C ILE A 13 18.93 -7.20 0.48
N PRO A 14 17.76 -7.79 0.84
CA PRO A 14 16.65 -7.91 -0.10
C PRO A 14 16.13 -6.55 -0.60
N LEU A 15 16.07 -5.54 0.27
CA LEU A 15 15.68 -4.18 -0.14
C LEU A 15 16.64 -3.61 -1.19
N LEU A 16 17.95 -3.84 -1.04
CA LEU A 16 18.96 -3.41 -2.00
C LEU A 16 18.79 -4.15 -3.35
N ILE A 17 18.49 -5.45 -3.32
CA ILE A 17 18.20 -6.21 -4.54
C ILE A 17 16.99 -5.63 -5.27
N ILE A 18 15.87 -5.36 -4.55
CA ILE A 18 14.67 -4.74 -5.12
C ILE A 18 14.98 -3.36 -5.70
N MET A 19 15.79 -2.54 -5.02
CA MET A 19 16.22 -1.23 -5.49
C MET A 19 17.01 -1.33 -6.80
N ILE A 20 17.95 -2.27 -6.91
CA ILE A 20 18.74 -2.48 -8.14
C ILE A 20 17.81 -2.87 -9.28
N ILE A 21 16.91 -3.83 -9.06
CA ILE A 21 15.94 -4.27 -10.08
C ILE A 21 15.04 -3.08 -10.49
N SER A 22 14.57 -2.27 -9.54
CA SER A 22 13.80 -1.07 -9.83
C SER A 22 14.54 -0.11 -10.77
N PHE A 23 15.84 0.11 -10.55
CA PHE A 23 16.65 0.97 -11.46
C PHE A 23 16.80 0.36 -12.85
N LEU A 24 17.00 -0.94 -12.94
CA LEU A 24 17.10 -1.65 -14.22
C LEU A 24 15.77 -1.57 -15.00
N ASP A 25 14.63 -1.75 -14.30
CA ASP A 25 13.31 -1.60 -14.89
C ASP A 25 13.07 -0.16 -15.39
N MET A 26 13.41 0.85 -14.59
CA MET A 26 13.27 2.24 -15.01
C MET A 26 14.21 2.59 -16.16
N TYR A 27 15.39 1.97 -16.24
CA TYR A 27 16.27 2.09 -17.40
C TYR A 27 15.64 1.53 -18.68
N ASN A 28 15.02 0.34 -18.59
CA ASN A 28 14.33 -0.27 -19.72
C ASN A 28 13.03 0.44 -20.10
N ALA A 29 12.32 1.05 -19.14
CA ALA A 29 11.08 1.75 -19.41
C ALA A 29 11.19 2.86 -20.45
N LYS A 30 12.36 3.53 -20.58
CA LYS A 30 12.58 4.56 -21.61
C LYS A 30 12.45 4.05 -23.04
N TYR A 31 12.63 2.73 -23.26
CA TYR A 31 12.49 2.09 -24.57
C TYR A 31 11.04 1.70 -24.89
N LEU A 32 10.13 1.72 -23.88
CA LEU A 32 8.70 1.56 -24.10
C LEU A 32 8.05 2.82 -24.65
N SER A 33 8.38 3.97 -24.08
CA SER A 33 7.78 5.26 -24.45
C SER A 33 8.68 6.41 -24.01
N SER A 34 8.67 7.50 -24.81
CA SER A 34 9.32 8.77 -24.45
C SER A 34 8.81 9.38 -23.14
N LEU A 35 7.58 9.04 -22.74
CA LEU A 35 6.99 9.46 -21.45
C LEU A 35 7.80 8.97 -20.25
N TYR A 36 8.48 7.83 -20.37
CA TYR A 36 9.26 7.21 -19.29
C TYR A 36 10.76 7.54 -19.35
N SER A 37 11.20 8.40 -20.29
CA SER A 37 12.61 8.72 -20.52
C SER A 37 13.36 9.18 -19.27
N ASN A 38 12.70 9.91 -18.38
CA ASN A 38 13.30 10.48 -17.17
C ASN A 38 13.02 9.65 -15.90
N ASN A 39 12.33 8.50 -16.02
CA ASN A 39 11.91 7.72 -14.85
C ASN A 39 13.10 7.20 -14.05
N LEU A 40 14.18 6.76 -14.70
CA LEU A 40 15.39 6.31 -14.01
C LEU A 40 15.98 7.41 -13.12
N ILE A 41 16.20 8.60 -13.67
CA ILE A 41 16.78 9.72 -12.92
C ILE A 41 15.87 10.10 -11.75
N LYS A 42 14.55 10.19 -12.00
CA LYS A 42 13.57 10.49 -10.95
C LYS A 42 13.55 9.40 -9.87
N GLN A 43 13.60 8.12 -10.25
CA GLN A 43 13.59 7.02 -9.28
C GLN A 43 14.84 7.03 -8.40
N ILE A 44 16.03 7.29 -8.97
CA ILE A 44 17.28 7.46 -8.21
C ILE A 44 17.14 8.63 -7.22
N LEU A 45 16.63 9.77 -7.67
CA LEU A 45 16.40 10.93 -6.80
C LEU A 45 15.42 10.63 -5.69
N TRP A 46 14.34 9.89 -5.96
CA TRP A 46 13.38 9.47 -4.94
C TRP A 46 14.00 8.54 -3.89
N TYR A 47 14.87 7.61 -4.30
CA TYR A 47 15.60 6.77 -3.35
C TYR A 47 16.58 7.58 -2.52
N ILE A 48 17.33 8.52 -3.10
CA ILE A 48 18.23 9.42 -2.37
C ILE A 48 17.41 10.23 -1.34
N MET A 49 16.32 10.85 -1.77
CA MET A 49 15.40 11.57 -0.89
C MET A 49 14.82 10.67 0.22
N GLY A 50 14.42 9.46 -0.13
CA GLY A 50 13.92 8.46 0.82
C GLY A 50 14.94 8.11 1.89
N PHE A 51 16.21 7.86 1.53
CA PHE A 51 17.27 7.62 2.49
C PHE A 51 17.57 8.86 3.36
N LEU A 52 17.61 10.05 2.77
CA LEU A 52 17.77 11.29 3.55
C LEU A 52 16.65 11.44 4.59
N ILE A 53 15.39 11.26 4.17
CA ILE A 53 14.23 11.30 5.04
C ILE A 53 14.29 10.20 6.11
N PHE A 54 14.72 8.99 5.75
CA PHE A 54 14.93 7.91 6.70
C PHE A 54 15.89 8.31 7.83
N PHE A 55 17.03 8.89 7.52
CA PHE A 55 17.99 9.35 8.53
C PHE A 55 17.47 10.52 9.35
N VAL A 56 16.78 11.48 8.72
CA VAL A 56 16.17 12.61 9.44
C VAL A 56 15.13 12.10 10.43
N PHE A 57 14.18 11.27 10.01
CA PHE A 57 13.15 10.73 10.90
C PHE A 57 13.72 9.78 11.96
N LYS A 58 14.80 9.05 11.64
CA LYS A 58 15.51 8.21 12.60
C LYS A 58 16.13 9.03 13.73
N SER A 59 16.52 10.28 13.49
CA SER A 59 17.03 11.18 14.55
C SER A 59 15.92 11.72 15.46
N ILE A 60 14.67 11.78 14.97
CA ILE A 60 13.52 12.27 15.73
C ILE A 60 13.05 11.18 16.70
N ASN A 61 12.84 11.54 17.96
CA ASN A 61 12.31 10.59 18.94
C ASN A 61 10.87 10.18 18.56
N ASN A 62 10.59 8.87 18.52
CA ASN A 62 9.26 8.36 18.23
C ASN A 62 8.16 8.94 19.13
N LYS A 63 8.49 9.25 20.41
CA LYS A 63 7.55 9.95 21.30
C LYS A 63 7.04 11.26 20.71
N THR A 64 7.92 12.02 20.07
CA THR A 64 7.55 13.28 19.42
C THR A 64 6.60 13.05 18.24
N ILE A 65 6.87 12.04 17.41
CA ILE A 65 6.00 11.71 16.26
C ILE A 65 4.60 11.34 16.74
N PHE A 66 4.50 10.44 17.72
CA PHE A 66 3.20 10.02 18.26
C PHE A 66 2.51 11.12 19.10
N LYS A 67 3.26 12.07 19.69
CA LYS A 67 2.68 13.26 20.35
C LYS A 67 1.87 14.09 19.34
N TYR A 68 2.40 14.31 18.15
CA TYR A 68 1.77 15.11 17.10
C TYR A 68 0.85 14.31 16.16
N ALA A 69 0.45 13.08 16.52
CA ALA A 69 -0.40 12.21 15.71
C ALA A 69 -1.70 12.91 15.22
N ASN A 70 -2.40 13.62 16.11
CA ASN A 70 -3.64 14.33 15.77
C ASN A 70 -3.39 15.44 14.74
N ILE A 71 -2.30 16.19 14.88
CA ILE A 71 -1.94 17.28 13.96
C ILE A 71 -1.59 16.69 12.58
N LEU A 72 -0.80 15.62 12.53
CA LEU A 72 -0.45 14.94 11.28
C LEU A 72 -1.71 14.40 10.58
N TYR A 73 -2.65 13.85 11.33
CA TYR A 73 -3.91 13.37 10.79
C TYR A 73 -4.75 14.53 10.21
N ILE A 74 -4.91 15.63 10.95
CA ILE A 74 -5.65 16.80 10.47
C ILE A 74 -5.01 17.39 9.21
N ILE A 75 -3.67 17.51 9.18
CA ILE A 75 -2.94 17.97 7.99
C ILE A 75 -3.22 17.06 6.79
N SER A 76 -3.22 15.74 6.99
CA SER A 76 -3.49 14.81 5.90
C SER A 76 -4.92 14.95 5.36
N ILE A 77 -5.91 15.16 6.23
CA ILE A 77 -7.31 15.41 5.83
C ILE A 77 -7.43 16.73 5.06
N LEU A 78 -6.79 17.80 5.53
CA LEU A 78 -6.78 19.08 4.82
C LEU A 78 -6.13 18.98 3.43
N LEU A 79 -5.07 18.18 3.28
CA LEU A 79 -4.44 17.92 1.99
C LEU A 79 -5.33 17.09 1.05
N LEU A 80 -6.10 16.12 1.57
CA LEU A 80 -7.09 15.39 0.79
C LEU A 80 -8.22 16.33 0.30
N ILE A 81 -8.73 17.19 1.17
CA ILE A 81 -9.73 18.21 0.78
C ILE A 81 -9.14 19.16 -0.27
N TYR A 82 -7.90 19.62 -0.07
CA TYR A 82 -7.22 20.47 -1.04
C TYR A 82 -7.10 19.83 -2.42
N VAL A 83 -6.73 18.55 -2.49
CA VAL A 83 -6.59 17.88 -3.78
C VAL A 83 -7.92 17.63 -4.47
N LEU A 84 -8.99 17.37 -3.73
CA LEU A 84 -10.34 17.29 -4.28
C LEU A 84 -10.79 18.58 -4.96
N LEU A 85 -10.42 19.74 -4.38
CA LEU A 85 -10.82 21.05 -4.88
C LEU A 85 -9.90 21.55 -6.01
N PHE A 86 -8.58 21.40 -5.85
CA PHE A 86 -7.55 22.04 -6.67
C PHE A 86 -6.62 21.05 -7.39
N GLY A 87 -6.74 19.74 -7.17
CA GLY A 87 -5.89 18.72 -7.75
C GLY A 87 -6.03 18.60 -9.26
N LYS A 88 -4.97 18.17 -9.94
CA LYS A 88 -5.01 17.84 -11.37
C LYS A 88 -5.58 16.46 -11.58
N VAL A 89 -6.40 16.31 -12.64
CA VAL A 89 -6.88 15.00 -13.07
C VAL A 89 -5.78 14.29 -13.85
N ILE A 90 -5.32 13.16 -13.35
CA ILE A 90 -4.31 12.29 -13.99
C ILE A 90 -4.93 10.89 -14.05
N ASN A 91 -4.97 10.28 -15.23
CA ASN A 91 -5.57 8.95 -15.45
C ASN A 91 -7.02 8.82 -14.90
N GLY A 92 -7.79 9.90 -14.97
CA GLY A 92 -9.19 9.93 -14.50
C GLY A 92 -9.37 10.10 -12.99
N ALA A 93 -8.29 10.22 -12.21
CA ALA A 93 -8.32 10.48 -10.77
C ALA A 93 -7.77 11.87 -10.43
N ARG A 94 -8.45 12.58 -9.51
CA ARG A 94 -8.00 13.86 -8.98
C ARG A 94 -7.32 13.65 -7.62
N ALA A 95 -6.16 12.97 -7.63
CA ALA A 95 -5.48 12.49 -6.43
C ALA A 95 -4.06 13.08 -6.25
N TRP A 96 -3.64 14.01 -7.13
CA TRP A 96 -2.25 14.46 -7.18
C TRP A 96 -2.11 15.97 -7.02
N ILE A 97 -1.22 16.38 -6.12
CA ILE A 97 -0.68 17.74 -6.04
C ILE A 97 0.58 17.78 -6.88
N THR A 98 0.57 18.56 -7.97
CA THR A 98 1.71 18.67 -8.87
C THR A 98 2.37 20.04 -8.73
N ILE A 99 3.66 20.06 -8.39
CA ILE A 99 4.49 21.27 -8.35
C ILE A 99 5.63 21.08 -9.34
N LYS A 100 5.57 21.77 -10.47
CA LYS A 100 6.51 21.57 -11.60
C LYS A 100 6.52 20.09 -12.04
N SER A 101 7.65 19.40 -11.89
CA SER A 101 7.86 18.00 -12.29
C SER A 101 7.67 16.99 -11.15
N ILE A 102 7.35 17.46 -9.95
CA ILE A 102 7.16 16.64 -8.77
C ILE A 102 5.66 16.48 -8.52
N SER A 103 5.20 15.23 -8.36
CA SER A 103 3.83 14.91 -7.97
C SER A 103 3.82 14.25 -6.59
N PHE A 104 2.92 14.72 -5.74
CA PHE A 104 2.70 14.17 -4.40
C PHE A 104 1.25 13.73 -4.25
N GLN A 105 1.03 12.53 -3.71
CA GLN A 105 -0.28 11.95 -3.48
C GLN A 105 -0.63 12.05 -1.99
N PRO A 106 -1.61 12.89 -1.58
CA PRO A 106 -1.98 13.07 -0.18
C PRO A 106 -2.50 11.80 0.50
N SER A 107 -3.13 10.88 -0.23
CA SER A 107 -3.59 9.59 0.31
C SER A 107 -2.44 8.74 0.88
N GLU A 108 -1.21 8.88 0.36
CA GLU A 108 -0.03 8.22 0.91
C GLU A 108 0.31 8.76 2.32
N LEU A 109 0.26 10.09 2.50
CA LEU A 109 0.44 10.69 3.82
C LEU A 109 -0.71 10.33 4.77
N ALA A 110 -1.93 10.23 4.26
CA ALA A 110 -3.08 9.84 5.06
C ALA A 110 -2.95 8.39 5.57
N LYS A 111 -2.38 7.45 4.81
CA LYS A 111 -2.05 6.09 5.28
C LYS A 111 -1.10 6.13 6.48
N LEU A 112 -0.03 6.92 6.38
CA LEU A 112 0.94 7.07 7.46
C LEU A 112 0.32 7.69 8.71
N SER A 113 -0.40 8.80 8.55
CA SER A 113 -1.03 9.52 9.67
C SER A 113 -2.10 8.69 10.36
N LEU A 114 -2.91 7.94 9.60
CA LEU A 114 -3.89 7.00 10.13
C LEU A 114 -3.22 5.87 10.93
N ALA A 115 -2.14 5.29 10.42
CA ALA A 115 -1.38 4.27 11.14
C ALA A 115 -0.80 4.82 12.46
N ILE A 116 -0.29 6.07 12.47
CA ILE A 116 0.24 6.72 13.67
C ILE A 116 -0.86 6.96 14.72
N ILE A 117 -1.99 7.56 14.32
CA ILE A 117 -3.06 7.91 15.26
C ILE A 117 -3.74 6.67 15.83
N LEU A 118 -4.05 5.67 15.00
CA LEU A 118 -4.69 4.44 15.45
C LEU A 118 -3.75 3.60 16.34
N SER A 119 -2.46 3.56 16.05
CA SER A 119 -1.47 2.89 16.90
C SER A 119 -1.35 3.53 18.29
N LYS A 120 -1.42 4.86 18.36
CA LYS A 120 -1.45 5.59 19.63
C LYS A 120 -2.71 5.26 20.43
N MET A 121 -3.88 5.25 19.77
CA MET A 121 -5.16 4.91 20.40
C MET A 121 -5.16 3.47 20.91
N ALA A 122 -4.72 2.51 20.11
CA ALA A 122 -4.69 1.09 20.48
C ALA A 122 -3.77 0.82 21.68
N ASN A 123 -2.67 1.53 21.79
CA ASN A 123 -1.76 1.37 22.92
C ASN A 123 -2.33 1.93 24.24
N SER A 124 -3.16 2.95 24.19
CA SER A 124 -3.83 3.53 25.36
C SER A 124 -5.16 2.85 25.70
N PHE A 125 -5.65 1.96 24.84
CA PHE A 125 -6.90 1.27 25.04
C PHE A 125 -6.71 0.03 25.93
N THR A 126 -7.60 -0.10 26.93
CA THR A 126 -7.79 -1.29 27.75
C THR A 126 -9.29 -1.58 27.80
N SER A 127 -9.69 -2.82 27.52
CA SER A 127 -11.09 -3.20 27.59
C SER A 127 -11.56 -3.19 29.06
N THR A 128 -12.59 -2.43 29.34
CA THR A 128 -13.30 -2.41 30.62
C THR A 128 -14.71 -2.99 30.49
N GLY A 129 -15.06 -3.50 29.31
CA GLY A 129 -16.36 -4.11 29.00
C GLY A 129 -16.80 -3.77 27.57
N ILE A 130 -17.94 -4.37 27.17
CA ILE A 130 -18.48 -4.29 25.80
C ILE A 130 -18.69 -2.85 25.33
N SER A 131 -19.18 -1.96 26.19
CA SER A 131 -19.42 -0.56 25.85
C SER A 131 -18.12 0.20 25.52
N SER A 132 -17.04 -0.08 26.27
CA SER A 132 -15.73 0.54 26.00
C SER A 132 -15.12 0.05 24.67
N GLU A 133 -15.32 -1.22 24.33
CA GLU A 133 -14.88 -1.80 23.06
C GLU A 133 -15.67 -1.24 21.89
N LEU A 134 -17.00 -1.15 22.02
CA LEU A 134 -17.85 -0.52 21.00
C LEU A 134 -17.43 0.93 20.74
N LEU A 135 -17.19 1.71 21.80
CA LEU A 135 -16.73 3.08 21.66
C LEU A 135 -15.36 3.17 20.97
N PHE A 136 -14.44 2.24 21.27
CA PHE A 136 -13.14 2.17 20.62
C PHE A 136 -13.29 1.83 19.12
N ILE A 137 -14.12 0.83 18.77
CA ILE A 137 -14.41 0.43 17.40
C ILE A 137 -15.02 1.61 16.62
N ILE A 138 -15.99 2.31 17.20
CA ILE A 138 -16.61 3.50 16.58
C ILE A 138 -15.56 4.59 16.32
N LYS A 139 -14.69 4.88 17.29
CA LYS A 139 -13.61 5.89 17.10
C LYS A 139 -12.64 5.50 15.98
N VAL A 140 -12.20 4.22 15.94
CA VAL A 140 -11.37 3.69 14.85
C VAL A 140 -12.11 3.82 13.52
N GLY A 141 -13.40 3.45 13.49
CA GLY A 141 -14.25 3.56 12.31
C GLY A 141 -14.34 5.00 11.78
N ILE A 142 -14.67 5.97 12.65
CA ILE A 142 -14.78 7.38 12.25
C ILE A 142 -13.46 7.89 11.66
N LEU A 143 -12.32 7.65 12.33
CA LEU A 143 -11.01 8.06 11.84
C LEU A 143 -10.62 7.40 10.51
N THR A 144 -11.15 6.23 10.22
CA THR A 144 -10.90 5.51 8.95
C THR A 144 -11.86 5.96 7.84
N ILE A 145 -13.13 6.16 8.17
CA ILE A 145 -14.17 6.53 7.20
C ILE A 145 -13.93 7.92 6.64
N ILE A 146 -13.49 8.90 7.43
CA ILE A 146 -13.26 10.27 6.96
C ILE A 146 -12.29 10.31 5.77
N PRO A 147 -11.02 9.83 5.85
CA PRO A 147 -10.12 9.81 4.71
C PRO A 147 -10.61 8.89 3.59
N SER A 148 -11.30 7.78 3.93
CA SER A 148 -11.84 6.86 2.93
C SER A 148 -12.90 7.51 2.05
N LEU A 149 -13.80 8.31 2.63
CA LEU A 149 -14.82 9.05 1.87
C LEU A 149 -14.18 10.11 0.96
N LEU A 150 -13.20 10.86 1.45
CA LEU A 150 -12.51 11.86 0.64
C LEU A 150 -11.81 11.20 -0.57
N VAL A 151 -11.08 10.11 -0.34
CA VAL A 151 -10.38 9.37 -1.38
C VAL A 151 -11.34 8.64 -2.34
N PHE A 152 -12.51 8.24 -1.84
CA PHE A 152 -13.57 7.70 -2.70
C PHE A 152 -14.04 8.71 -3.75
N LEU A 153 -14.12 9.99 -3.36
CA LEU A 153 -14.46 11.10 -4.27
C LEU A 153 -13.30 11.44 -5.24
N GLU A 154 -12.06 11.06 -4.91
CA GLU A 154 -10.87 11.20 -5.78
C GLU A 154 -10.73 10.09 -6.85
N PRO A 155 -11.62 9.17 -6.98
CA PRO A 155 -11.65 7.80 -7.53
C PRO A 155 -10.36 6.96 -7.35
N ASP A 156 -9.72 7.02 -6.17
CA ASP A 156 -8.58 6.18 -5.80
C ASP A 156 -9.02 5.03 -4.87
N THR A 157 -9.56 3.96 -5.47
CA THR A 157 -10.04 2.81 -4.69
C THR A 157 -8.95 2.02 -3.99
N GLY A 158 -7.73 2.03 -4.51
CA GLY A 158 -6.58 1.31 -3.93
C GLY A 158 -6.21 1.83 -2.54
N ALA A 159 -6.21 3.16 -2.34
CA ALA A 159 -5.88 3.75 -1.05
C ALA A 159 -6.94 3.43 0.03
N ILE A 160 -8.22 3.32 -0.33
CA ILE A 160 -9.30 2.96 0.62
C ILE A 160 -9.05 1.58 1.23
N ILE A 161 -8.65 0.63 0.41
CA ILE A 161 -8.35 -0.74 0.88
C ILE A 161 -7.23 -0.70 1.93
N PHE A 162 -6.21 0.11 1.73
CA PHE A 162 -5.14 0.26 2.72
C PHE A 162 -5.60 0.92 4.01
N PHE A 163 -6.50 1.91 3.98
CA PHE A 163 -7.07 2.49 5.20
C PHE A 163 -7.86 1.45 6.00
N LEU A 164 -8.68 0.65 5.33
CA LEU A 164 -9.43 -0.44 5.96
C LEU A 164 -8.49 -1.50 6.54
N LEU A 165 -7.42 -1.88 5.85
CA LEU A 165 -6.42 -2.83 6.34
C LEU A 165 -5.71 -2.32 7.58
N ILE A 166 -5.32 -1.04 7.63
CA ILE A 166 -4.72 -0.41 8.81
C ILE A 166 -5.70 -0.54 9.99
N ALA A 167 -6.96 -0.16 9.82
CA ALA A 167 -7.97 -0.22 10.86
C ALA A 167 -8.23 -1.66 11.34
N LEU A 168 -8.44 -2.59 10.41
CA LEU A 168 -8.68 -4.00 10.74
C LEU A 168 -7.49 -4.64 11.45
N SER A 169 -6.27 -4.37 11.00
CA SER A 169 -5.07 -4.89 11.64
C SER A 169 -4.92 -4.37 13.07
N ILE A 170 -5.18 -3.08 13.30
CA ILE A 170 -5.15 -2.48 14.64
C ILE A 170 -6.22 -3.08 15.53
N LEU A 171 -7.46 -3.20 15.06
CA LEU A 171 -8.55 -3.81 15.83
C LEU A 171 -8.22 -5.26 16.18
N PHE A 172 -7.72 -6.06 15.22
CA PHE A 172 -7.42 -7.48 15.41
C PHE A 172 -6.38 -7.74 16.50
N PHE A 173 -5.39 -6.87 16.63
CA PHE A 173 -4.33 -6.97 17.62
C PHE A 173 -4.60 -6.17 18.90
N SER A 174 -5.73 -5.43 18.98
CA SER A 174 -6.17 -4.73 20.19
C SER A 174 -6.86 -5.67 21.19
N ASP A 175 -7.03 -5.19 22.44
CA ASP A 175 -7.68 -5.94 23.53
C ASP A 175 -9.21 -5.87 23.41
N ILE A 176 -9.76 -6.25 22.26
CA ILE A 176 -11.21 -6.38 22.06
C ILE A 176 -11.61 -7.84 21.94
N HIS A 177 -12.83 -8.17 22.35
CA HIS A 177 -13.35 -9.52 22.25
C HIS A 177 -13.51 -9.95 20.78
N LYS A 178 -13.16 -11.20 20.49
CA LYS A 178 -13.18 -11.71 19.10
C LYS A 178 -14.57 -11.77 18.48
N PHE A 179 -15.65 -11.76 19.30
CA PHE A 179 -17.02 -11.77 18.78
C PHE A 179 -17.33 -10.54 17.91
N TRP A 180 -16.64 -9.39 18.09
CA TRP A 180 -16.81 -8.22 17.25
C TRP A 180 -16.43 -8.48 15.79
N PHE A 181 -15.45 -9.35 15.58
CA PHE A 181 -15.09 -9.76 14.22
C PHE A 181 -16.16 -10.65 13.60
N ILE A 182 -16.81 -11.51 14.40
CA ILE A 182 -17.94 -12.32 13.92
C ILE A 182 -19.07 -11.39 13.48
N ILE A 183 -19.42 -10.38 14.29
CA ILE A 183 -20.43 -9.38 13.94
C ILE A 183 -20.03 -8.64 12.63
N LEU A 184 -18.79 -8.19 12.53
CA LEU A 184 -18.27 -7.51 11.34
C LEU A 184 -18.40 -8.41 10.09
N PHE A 185 -17.98 -9.68 10.18
CA PHE A 185 -18.09 -10.63 9.08
C PHE A 185 -19.54 -10.94 8.69
N VAL A 186 -20.44 -11.05 9.67
CA VAL A 186 -21.88 -11.23 9.41
C VAL A 186 -22.44 -10.01 8.68
N ILE A 187 -22.17 -8.80 9.16
CA ILE A 187 -22.64 -7.55 8.51
C ILE A 187 -22.08 -7.46 7.09
N LEU A 188 -20.78 -7.70 6.91
CA LEU A 188 -20.15 -7.68 5.60
C LEU A 188 -20.75 -8.75 4.67
N GLY A 189 -20.97 -9.96 5.17
CA GLY A 189 -21.60 -11.05 4.43
C GLY A 189 -23.02 -10.70 3.98
N LEU A 190 -23.84 -10.13 4.87
CA LEU A 190 -25.19 -9.66 4.54
C LEU A 190 -25.14 -8.55 3.47
N PHE A 191 -24.22 -7.59 3.63
CA PHE A 191 -24.04 -6.52 2.63
C PHE A 191 -23.62 -7.07 1.27
N CYS A 192 -22.63 -7.96 1.23
CA CYS A 192 -22.19 -8.60 -0.02
C CYS A 192 -23.32 -9.43 -0.65
N THR A 193 -24.07 -10.17 0.15
CA THR A 193 -25.20 -10.96 -0.34
C THR A 193 -26.28 -10.05 -0.92
N ALA A 194 -26.68 -8.99 -0.21
CA ALA A 194 -27.64 -8.01 -0.70
C ALA A 194 -27.15 -7.34 -2.00
N PHE A 195 -25.86 -6.98 -2.07
CA PHE A 195 -25.26 -6.39 -3.27
C PHE A 195 -25.29 -7.37 -4.45
N ILE A 196 -24.93 -8.64 -4.24
CA ILE A 196 -24.95 -9.68 -5.29
C ILE A 196 -26.39 -9.92 -5.76
N LEU A 197 -27.36 -9.99 -4.86
CA LEU A 197 -28.78 -10.14 -5.23
C LEU A 197 -29.27 -8.96 -6.07
N LEU A 198 -28.96 -7.73 -5.69
CA LEU A 198 -29.31 -6.55 -6.48
C LEU A 198 -28.62 -6.56 -7.85
N TYR A 199 -27.34 -6.93 -7.92
CA TYR A 199 -26.60 -7.02 -9.18
C TYR A 199 -27.18 -8.06 -10.13
N LEU A 200 -27.62 -9.21 -9.62
CA LEU A 200 -28.18 -10.29 -10.45
C LEU A 200 -29.63 -10.05 -10.86
N PHE A 201 -30.46 -9.52 -9.95
CA PHE A 201 -31.92 -9.47 -10.15
C PHE A 201 -32.46 -8.06 -10.48
N ASN A 202 -31.76 -6.98 -10.09
CA ASN A 202 -32.24 -5.62 -10.31
C ASN A 202 -31.10 -4.60 -10.49
N ARG A 203 -30.46 -4.67 -11.66
CA ARG A 203 -29.33 -3.78 -12.00
C ARG A 203 -29.72 -2.31 -12.03
N ASP A 204 -30.92 -1.99 -12.51
CA ASP A 204 -31.37 -0.60 -12.62
C ASP A 204 -31.53 0.05 -11.24
N LEU A 205 -32.07 -0.69 -10.27
CA LEU A 205 -32.17 -0.23 -8.89
C LEU A 205 -30.78 -0.03 -8.28
N LEU A 206 -29.85 -0.95 -8.55
CA LEU A 206 -28.47 -0.82 -8.08
C LEU A 206 -27.79 0.41 -8.68
N ILE A 207 -27.94 0.66 -9.99
CA ILE A 207 -27.40 1.84 -10.67
C ILE A 207 -27.99 3.13 -10.09
N ASN A 208 -29.30 3.14 -9.82
CA ASN A 208 -29.97 4.30 -9.22
C ASN A 208 -29.47 4.59 -7.78
N LEU A 209 -29.15 3.55 -7.00
CA LEU A 209 -28.67 3.69 -5.63
C LEU A 209 -27.20 4.15 -5.55
N ILE A 210 -26.32 3.58 -6.38
CA ILE A 210 -24.86 3.80 -6.26
C ILE A 210 -24.29 4.70 -7.36
N GLY A 211 -25.08 5.01 -8.38
CA GLY A 211 -24.68 5.79 -9.53
C GLY A 211 -23.93 4.98 -10.60
N THR A 212 -24.04 5.45 -11.84
CA THR A 212 -23.46 4.78 -13.03
C THR A 212 -21.94 4.60 -12.93
N SER A 213 -21.21 5.63 -12.49
CA SER A 213 -19.75 5.60 -12.39
C SER A 213 -19.24 4.54 -11.42
N PHE A 214 -19.92 4.37 -10.28
CA PHE A 214 -19.55 3.36 -9.30
C PHE A 214 -19.93 1.96 -9.75
N PHE A 215 -21.12 1.81 -10.36
CA PHE A 215 -21.57 0.54 -10.92
C PHE A 215 -20.54 -0.03 -11.92
N TYR A 216 -20.08 0.76 -12.89
CA TYR A 216 -19.10 0.31 -13.89
C TYR A 216 -17.71 -0.01 -13.27
N ARG A 217 -17.35 0.60 -12.14
CA ARG A 217 -16.13 0.20 -11.42
C ARG A 217 -16.27 -1.18 -10.81
N VAL A 218 -17.41 -1.46 -10.19
CA VAL A 218 -17.70 -2.79 -9.62
C VAL A 218 -17.84 -3.82 -10.74
N GLU A 219 -18.51 -3.48 -11.83
CA GLU A 219 -18.65 -4.37 -12.98
C GLU A 219 -17.28 -4.82 -13.52
N ARG A 220 -16.33 -3.91 -13.64
CA ARG A 220 -14.93 -4.27 -14.00
C ARG A 220 -14.29 -5.26 -13.03
N LEU A 221 -14.61 -5.19 -11.74
CA LEU A 221 -14.11 -6.14 -10.75
C LEU A 221 -14.78 -7.51 -10.88
N VAL A 222 -16.06 -7.55 -11.23
CA VAL A 222 -16.82 -8.79 -11.38
C VAL A 222 -16.49 -9.48 -12.71
N THR A 223 -16.34 -8.70 -13.78
CA THR A 223 -16.11 -9.23 -15.14
C THR A 223 -14.63 -9.38 -15.53
N PHE A 224 -13.68 -9.14 -14.60
CA PHE A 224 -12.25 -9.13 -14.93
C PHE A 224 -11.73 -10.44 -15.55
N LYS A 225 -12.38 -11.59 -15.26
CA LYS A 225 -12.02 -12.89 -15.84
C LYS A 225 -12.61 -13.11 -17.23
N THR A 226 -13.74 -12.48 -17.54
CA THR A 226 -14.45 -12.65 -18.81
C THR A 226 -14.11 -11.56 -19.81
N MET A 227 -13.76 -10.37 -19.34
CA MET A 227 -13.26 -9.27 -20.15
C MET A 227 -11.77 -9.07 -19.85
N SER A 228 -10.91 -9.76 -20.58
CA SER A 228 -9.47 -9.53 -20.50
C SER A 228 -9.18 -8.06 -20.86
N SER A 229 -8.47 -7.36 -19.96
CA SER A 229 -8.02 -6.02 -20.28
C SER A 229 -6.78 -6.10 -21.16
N TYR A 230 -6.66 -5.20 -22.13
CA TYR A 230 -5.45 -5.07 -22.97
C TYR A 230 -4.16 -5.02 -22.16
N GLN A 231 -4.20 -4.39 -20.97
CA GLN A 231 -3.05 -4.32 -20.06
C GLN A 231 -2.66 -5.69 -19.52
N LEU A 232 -3.63 -6.48 -19.07
CA LEU A 232 -3.38 -7.80 -18.51
C LEU A 232 -2.93 -8.78 -19.58
N GLU A 233 -3.57 -8.77 -20.75
CA GLU A 233 -3.18 -9.64 -21.86
C GLU A 233 -1.72 -9.41 -22.26
N ASN A 234 -1.32 -8.16 -22.46
CA ASN A 234 0.06 -7.81 -22.79
C ASN A 234 1.04 -8.24 -21.68
N ALA A 235 0.67 -8.05 -20.41
CA ALA A 235 1.50 -8.48 -19.29
C ALA A 235 1.69 -9.99 -19.26
N LEU A 236 0.60 -10.77 -19.45
CA LEU A 236 0.67 -12.24 -19.49
C LEU A 236 1.46 -12.76 -20.69
N VAL A 237 1.27 -12.18 -21.88
CA VAL A 237 2.03 -12.54 -23.08
C VAL A 237 3.50 -12.18 -22.91
N ALA A 238 3.81 -11.01 -22.34
CA ALA A 238 5.19 -10.58 -22.07
C ALA A 238 5.91 -11.50 -21.08
N MET A 239 5.23 -11.91 -20.00
CA MET A 239 5.78 -12.90 -19.07
C MET A 239 5.91 -14.28 -19.71
N GLY A 240 4.88 -14.74 -20.44
CA GLY A 240 4.88 -16.05 -21.09
C GLY A 240 5.96 -16.21 -22.16
N SER A 241 6.33 -15.12 -22.84
CA SER A 241 7.41 -15.11 -23.84
C SER A 241 8.81 -14.93 -23.22
N ALA A 242 8.89 -14.59 -21.92
CA ALA A 242 10.17 -14.40 -21.24
C ALA A 242 10.90 -15.74 -21.09
N SER A 243 12.19 -15.75 -21.37
CA SER A 243 13.09 -16.88 -21.06
C SER A 243 13.57 -16.79 -19.60
N LEU A 244 14.52 -17.64 -19.23
CA LEU A 244 15.16 -17.55 -17.90
C LEU A 244 15.84 -16.19 -17.66
N PHE A 245 16.36 -15.52 -18.70
CA PHE A 245 17.12 -14.28 -18.63
C PHE A 245 16.41 -13.09 -19.28
N GLY A 246 15.22 -13.26 -19.85
CA GLY A 246 14.44 -12.21 -20.51
C GLY A 246 15.07 -11.65 -21.79
N THR A 247 14.65 -10.44 -22.19
CA THR A 247 15.15 -9.78 -23.40
C THR A 247 16.46 -9.02 -23.17
N GLY A 248 16.79 -8.71 -21.92
CA GLY A 248 17.98 -7.98 -21.51
C GLY A 248 17.81 -6.47 -21.47
N LEU A 249 18.94 -5.77 -21.21
CA LEU A 249 18.98 -4.32 -21.14
C LEU A 249 18.79 -3.67 -22.52
N GLY A 250 18.02 -2.59 -22.55
CA GLY A 250 17.84 -1.78 -23.77
C GLY A 250 16.90 -2.40 -24.81
N LYS A 251 16.26 -3.51 -24.50
CA LYS A 251 15.34 -4.22 -25.39
C LYS A 251 14.01 -4.45 -24.68
N VAL A 252 12.93 -4.10 -25.34
CA VAL A 252 11.56 -4.36 -24.88
C VAL A 252 10.81 -5.07 -26.00
N SER A 253 10.31 -6.27 -25.73
CA SER A 253 9.65 -7.10 -26.74
C SER A 253 8.17 -6.74 -26.90
N ILE A 254 7.49 -6.44 -25.81
CA ILE A 254 6.04 -6.21 -25.77
C ILE A 254 5.74 -4.96 -24.98
N TYR A 255 4.88 -4.10 -25.53
CA TYR A 255 4.41 -2.91 -24.83
C TYR A 255 3.41 -3.29 -23.76
N ILE A 256 3.72 -2.96 -22.51
CA ILE A 256 2.83 -3.12 -21.36
C ILE A 256 2.44 -1.71 -20.89
N PRO A 257 1.15 -1.31 -20.96
CA PRO A 257 0.71 -0.04 -20.37
C PRO A 257 0.96 -0.03 -18.87
N GLU A 258 1.35 1.11 -18.32
CA GLU A 258 1.68 1.29 -16.89
C GLU A 258 2.75 0.29 -16.37
N ALA A 259 3.66 -0.15 -17.25
CA ALA A 259 4.73 -1.09 -16.91
C ALA A 259 5.61 -0.62 -15.74
N PRO A 260 6.02 0.68 -15.63
CA PRO A 260 6.86 1.11 -14.53
C PRO A 260 6.15 1.19 -13.17
N THR A 261 4.81 1.23 -13.17
CA THR A 261 3.98 1.44 -11.99
C THR A 261 3.27 0.16 -11.56
N ASP A 262 2.15 -0.15 -12.20
CA ASP A 262 1.24 -1.22 -11.79
C ASP A 262 1.68 -2.59 -12.28
N PHE A 263 2.29 -2.67 -13.47
CA PHE A 263 2.71 -3.91 -14.09
C PHE A 263 4.23 -4.15 -14.03
N VAL A 264 4.89 -3.58 -13.00
CA VAL A 264 6.35 -3.67 -12.86
C VAL A 264 6.85 -5.10 -12.68
N PHE A 265 6.11 -5.98 -12.01
CA PHE A 265 6.49 -7.38 -11.83
C PHE A 265 6.54 -8.13 -13.16
N ALA A 266 5.49 -7.98 -14.00
CA ALA A 266 5.46 -8.55 -15.34
C ALA A 266 6.56 -7.95 -16.24
N PHE A 267 6.81 -6.66 -16.11
CA PHE A 267 7.85 -5.96 -16.85
C PHE A 267 9.26 -6.43 -16.47
N SER A 268 9.53 -6.64 -15.18
CA SER A 268 10.79 -7.21 -14.69
C SER A 268 11.04 -8.62 -15.26
N ILE A 269 10.01 -9.47 -15.27
CA ILE A 269 10.11 -10.82 -15.84
C ILE A 269 10.34 -10.76 -17.35
N SER A 270 9.61 -9.94 -18.08
CA SER A 270 9.77 -9.77 -19.52
C SER A 270 11.19 -9.36 -19.90
N ASN A 271 11.76 -8.40 -19.15
CA ASN A 271 13.08 -7.84 -19.45
C ASN A 271 14.24 -8.71 -18.96
N PHE A 272 14.13 -9.27 -17.74
CA PHE A 272 15.27 -9.94 -17.06
C PHE A 272 14.99 -11.40 -16.72
N GLY A 273 13.87 -11.94 -17.20
CA GLY A 273 13.53 -13.35 -17.12
C GLY A 273 12.97 -13.81 -15.76
N TYR A 274 12.63 -15.10 -15.73
CA TYR A 274 12.05 -15.72 -14.54
C TYR A 274 12.98 -15.72 -13.33
N ILE A 275 14.30 -15.71 -13.53
CA ILE A 275 15.27 -15.62 -12.43
C ILE A 275 15.05 -14.31 -11.65
N THR A 276 14.84 -13.20 -12.35
CA THR A 276 14.55 -11.91 -11.68
C THR A 276 13.20 -11.93 -10.97
N GLY A 277 12.18 -12.56 -11.56
CA GLY A 277 10.90 -12.77 -10.89
C GLY A 277 11.06 -13.52 -9.56
N TYR A 278 11.82 -14.62 -9.54
CA TYR A 278 12.12 -15.38 -8.32
C TYR A 278 12.95 -14.57 -7.31
N LEU A 279 13.93 -13.78 -7.77
CA LEU A 279 14.70 -12.90 -6.89
C LEU A 279 13.81 -11.84 -6.21
N ILE A 280 12.85 -11.27 -6.93
CA ILE A 280 11.86 -10.34 -6.37
C ILE A 280 11.02 -11.05 -5.30
N LEU A 281 10.45 -12.22 -5.60
CA LEU A 281 9.61 -12.98 -4.67
C LEU A 281 10.39 -13.38 -3.41
N ILE A 282 11.60 -13.92 -3.56
CA ILE A 282 12.45 -14.30 -2.43
C ILE A 282 12.81 -13.07 -1.59
N SER A 283 13.11 -11.95 -2.23
CA SER A 283 13.44 -10.70 -1.52
C SER A 283 12.25 -10.21 -0.67
N PHE A 284 11.05 -10.22 -1.22
CA PHE A 284 9.85 -9.86 -0.46
C PHE A 284 9.58 -10.84 0.67
N LEU A 285 9.66 -12.15 0.44
CA LEU A 285 9.48 -13.16 1.48
C LEU A 285 10.46 -12.96 2.65
N LEU A 286 11.73 -12.64 2.38
CA LEU A 286 12.72 -12.39 3.44
C LEU A 286 12.38 -11.13 4.25
N ILE A 287 11.93 -10.05 3.60
CA ILE A 287 11.46 -8.84 4.27
C ILE A 287 10.22 -9.15 5.12
N ASP A 288 9.26 -9.88 4.58
CA ASP A 288 8.02 -10.24 5.28
C ASP A 288 8.30 -11.09 6.51
N PHE A 289 9.13 -12.12 6.39
CA PHE A 289 9.57 -12.92 7.53
C PHE A 289 10.25 -12.07 8.62
N TYR A 290 11.09 -11.12 8.23
CA TYR A 290 11.70 -10.22 9.16
C TYR A 290 10.69 -9.32 9.88
N LEU A 291 9.73 -8.73 9.16
CA LEU A 291 8.68 -7.87 9.73
C LEU A 291 7.76 -8.67 10.66
N ILE A 292 7.29 -9.84 10.23
CA ILE A 292 6.43 -10.73 11.03
C ILE A 292 7.17 -11.17 12.30
N TYR A 293 8.43 -11.60 12.16
CA TYR A 293 9.26 -11.96 13.32
C TYR A 293 9.30 -10.83 14.35
N LYS A 294 9.46 -9.58 13.90
CA LYS A 294 9.45 -8.42 14.78
C LYS A 294 8.11 -8.17 15.44
N VAL A 295 7.02 -8.24 14.69
CA VAL A 295 5.65 -8.11 15.24
C VAL A 295 5.44 -9.10 16.37
N VAL A 296 5.82 -10.36 16.17
CA VAL A 296 5.61 -11.43 17.16
C VAL A 296 6.44 -11.20 18.43
N HIS A 297 7.72 -10.81 18.29
CA HIS A 297 8.65 -10.74 19.43
C HIS A 297 8.70 -9.35 20.10
N MET A 298 8.07 -8.33 19.53
CA MET A 298 8.00 -7.01 20.15
C MET A 298 6.98 -6.97 21.29
N LYS A 299 7.36 -6.38 22.42
CA LYS A 299 6.42 -6.12 23.54
C LYS A 299 5.32 -5.16 23.08
N LYS A 300 4.14 -5.29 23.67
CA LYS A 300 2.98 -4.43 23.39
C LYS A 300 3.32 -2.98 23.70
N ASN A 301 3.32 -2.14 22.69
CA ASN A 301 3.54 -0.69 22.75
C ASN A 301 3.04 -0.03 21.47
N THR A 302 3.00 1.29 21.42
CA THR A 302 2.56 2.05 20.24
C THR A 302 3.29 1.66 18.96
N ILE A 303 4.58 1.37 19.04
CA ILE A 303 5.40 1.01 17.88
C ILE A 303 5.06 -0.38 17.35
N LYS A 304 4.67 -1.32 18.23
CA LYS A 304 4.20 -2.64 17.81
C LYS A 304 2.93 -2.52 16.95
N TYR A 305 1.96 -1.73 17.37
CA TYR A 305 0.74 -1.48 16.58
C TYR A 305 1.06 -0.80 15.25
N PHE A 306 1.99 0.16 15.26
CA PHE A 306 2.46 0.82 14.05
C PHE A 306 3.15 -0.15 13.10
N LEU A 307 4.01 -1.04 13.62
CA LEU A 307 4.66 -2.10 12.86
C LEU A 307 3.64 -3.10 12.28
N ILE A 308 2.60 -3.45 13.03
CA ILE A 308 1.51 -4.30 12.55
C ILE A 308 0.82 -3.65 11.36
N SER A 309 0.46 -2.37 11.45
CA SER A 309 -0.17 -1.63 10.34
C SER A 309 0.72 -1.62 9.11
N PHE A 310 2.01 -1.32 9.27
CA PHE A 310 2.97 -1.30 8.16
C PHE A 310 3.10 -2.69 7.51
N THR A 311 3.29 -3.73 8.33
CA THR A 311 3.44 -5.10 7.82
C THR A 311 2.19 -5.53 7.04
N SER A 312 1.01 -5.19 7.52
CA SER A 312 -0.26 -5.53 6.86
C SER A 312 -0.38 -4.87 5.49
N ILE A 313 -0.13 -3.55 5.38
CA ILE A 313 -0.22 -2.85 4.09
C ILE A 313 0.91 -3.27 3.14
N PHE A 314 2.09 -3.56 3.67
CA PHE A 314 3.26 -3.97 2.89
C PHE A 314 3.05 -5.34 2.24
N ILE A 315 2.63 -6.35 3.00
CA ILE A 315 2.35 -7.70 2.49
C ILE A 315 1.14 -7.68 1.55
N PHE A 316 0.07 -6.98 1.91
CA PHE A 316 -1.11 -6.90 1.07
C PHE A 316 -0.83 -6.23 -0.27
N GLY A 317 -0.05 -5.12 -0.28
CA GLY A 317 0.36 -4.45 -1.51
C GLY A 317 1.10 -5.38 -2.47
N GLN A 318 1.98 -6.24 -1.95
CA GLN A 318 2.69 -7.26 -2.74
C GLN A 318 1.72 -8.30 -3.31
N ILE A 319 0.85 -8.88 -2.48
CA ILE A 319 -0.10 -9.92 -2.89
C ILE A 319 -1.01 -9.39 -4.00
N ILE A 320 -1.55 -8.19 -3.85
CA ILE A 320 -2.44 -7.61 -4.85
C ILE A 320 -1.67 -7.26 -6.13
N ASN A 321 -0.50 -6.60 -6.04
CA ASN A 321 0.24 -6.23 -7.24
C ASN A 321 0.69 -7.47 -8.03
N ILE A 322 1.34 -8.42 -7.37
CA ILE A 322 1.78 -9.66 -8.03
C ILE A 322 0.57 -10.44 -8.55
N GLY A 323 -0.50 -10.53 -7.75
CA GLY A 323 -1.72 -11.22 -8.13
C GLY A 323 -2.40 -10.63 -9.36
N MET A 324 -2.46 -9.28 -9.49
CA MET A 324 -3.04 -8.65 -10.67
C MET A 324 -2.15 -8.79 -11.90
N ASN A 325 -0.82 -8.79 -11.75
CA ASN A 325 0.11 -9.07 -12.84
C ASN A 325 -0.05 -10.51 -13.37
N LEU A 326 -0.39 -11.46 -12.50
CA LEU A 326 -0.64 -12.87 -12.86
C LEU A 326 -2.10 -13.14 -13.28
N GLY A 327 -2.98 -12.13 -13.29
CA GLY A 327 -4.40 -12.31 -13.61
C GLY A 327 -5.22 -13.06 -12.55
N LEU A 328 -4.71 -13.18 -11.32
CA LEU A 328 -5.40 -13.86 -10.22
C LEU A 328 -6.42 -12.96 -9.52
N VAL A 329 -6.20 -11.65 -9.53
CA VAL A 329 -7.08 -10.62 -8.95
C VAL A 329 -7.28 -9.49 -9.96
N PRO A 330 -8.38 -8.71 -9.84
CA PRO A 330 -8.65 -7.59 -10.74
C PRO A 330 -7.57 -6.51 -10.63
N ILE A 331 -7.44 -5.69 -11.69
CA ILE A 331 -6.51 -4.57 -11.73
C ILE A 331 -7.07 -3.43 -10.86
N ILE A 332 -6.35 -3.11 -9.78
CA ILE A 332 -6.75 -2.08 -8.78
C ILE A 332 -5.80 -0.87 -8.82
N GLY A 333 -4.63 -0.98 -9.46
CA GLY A 333 -3.65 0.10 -9.51
C GLY A 333 -2.89 0.29 -8.20
N ILE A 334 -2.50 -0.79 -7.54
CA ILE A 334 -1.67 -0.77 -6.32
C ILE A 334 -0.22 -1.02 -6.71
N PRO A 335 0.71 -0.07 -6.45
CA PRO A 335 2.12 -0.26 -6.80
C PRO A 335 2.80 -1.31 -5.92
N LEU A 336 3.79 -1.99 -6.46
CA LEU A 336 4.62 -2.95 -5.73
C LEU A 336 5.64 -2.19 -4.85
N PRO A 337 5.64 -2.39 -3.52
CA PRO A 337 6.48 -1.62 -2.61
C PRO A 337 7.96 -1.63 -3.00
N PHE A 338 8.60 -0.46 -3.00
CA PHE A 338 9.99 -0.23 -3.37
C PHE A 338 10.37 -0.56 -4.83
N LEU A 339 9.65 -1.43 -5.55
CA LEU A 339 9.98 -1.81 -6.91
C LEU A 339 9.37 -0.84 -7.93
N SER A 340 8.05 -0.56 -7.79
CA SER A 340 7.32 0.35 -8.69
C SER A 340 7.87 1.76 -8.68
N TYR A 341 7.74 2.44 -9.82
CA TYR A 341 7.95 3.88 -9.89
C TYR A 341 6.89 4.61 -9.08
N GLY A 342 7.33 5.43 -8.09
CA GLY A 342 6.38 6.19 -7.26
C GLY A 342 7.06 6.92 -6.12
N GLY A 343 7.31 8.24 -6.31
CA GLY A 343 8.04 9.04 -5.32
C GLY A 343 7.34 9.17 -3.98
N SER A 344 6.02 9.47 -3.99
CA SER A 344 5.25 9.67 -2.75
C SER A 344 5.19 8.39 -1.91
N THR A 345 4.87 7.28 -2.55
CA THR A 345 4.79 5.96 -1.90
C THR A 345 6.14 5.55 -1.31
N LEU A 346 7.22 5.75 -2.06
CA LEU A 346 8.58 5.40 -1.64
C LEU A 346 9.01 6.23 -0.42
N ILE A 347 8.79 7.54 -0.43
CA ILE A 347 9.07 8.43 0.70
C ILE A 347 8.30 7.97 1.95
N ILE A 348 7.02 7.69 1.82
CA ILE A 348 6.19 7.25 2.95
C ILE A 348 6.68 5.91 3.51
N TYR A 349 7.06 4.96 2.68
CA TYR A 349 7.66 3.71 3.16
C TYR A 349 8.98 3.94 3.89
N PHE A 350 9.83 4.87 3.44
CA PHE A 350 11.06 5.22 4.18
C PHE A 350 10.76 5.86 5.54
N ILE A 351 9.69 6.67 5.66
CA ILE A 351 9.25 7.21 6.96
C ILE A 351 8.76 6.08 7.87
N PHE A 352 7.94 5.14 7.37
CA PHE A 352 7.53 3.97 8.12
C PHE A 352 8.73 3.20 8.67
N LEU A 353 9.71 2.91 7.79
CA LEU A 353 10.92 2.19 8.17
C LEU A 353 11.74 2.96 9.23
N SER A 354 11.86 4.27 9.10
CA SER A 354 12.61 5.08 10.06
C SER A 354 12.04 4.99 11.47
N ILE A 355 10.71 5.07 11.61
CA ILE A 355 10.00 4.94 12.88
C ILE A 355 10.21 3.54 13.48
N ILE A 356 10.13 2.49 12.65
CA ILE A 356 10.30 1.10 13.06
C ILE A 356 11.74 0.83 13.52
N PHE A 357 12.73 1.32 12.79
CA PHE A 357 14.15 1.09 13.12
C PHE A 357 14.67 1.98 14.24
N ASN A 358 14.12 3.17 14.45
CA ASN A 358 14.44 4.04 15.58
C ASN A 358 14.02 3.41 16.93
N ALA A 359 12.93 2.66 16.95
CA ALA A 359 12.45 1.97 18.16
C ALA A 359 13.42 0.93 18.74
N GLN A 360 14.38 0.46 17.96
CA GLN A 360 15.29 -0.60 18.38
C GLN A 360 16.54 -0.09 19.09
N GLU A 361 16.90 1.16 18.83
CA GLU A 361 18.13 1.75 19.37
C GLU A 361 17.88 2.45 20.73
N LYS A 362 16.64 2.78 21.05
CA LYS A 362 16.25 3.39 22.33
C LYS A 362 15.07 2.63 22.92
N PRO A 363 15.29 1.74 23.91
CA PRO A 363 14.18 1.05 24.56
C PRO A 363 13.19 2.07 25.12
N TYR A 364 11.92 1.89 24.81
CA TYR A 364 10.84 2.74 25.28
C TYR A 364 10.67 2.51 26.78
N VAL A 365 11.21 3.39 27.60
CA VAL A 365 10.92 3.41 29.04
C VAL A 365 9.47 3.89 29.16
N ASN A 366 8.60 3.00 29.65
CA ASN A 366 7.24 3.35 29.99
C ASN A 366 7.29 4.49 31.03
N MET A 367 6.85 5.67 30.64
CA MET A 367 6.40 6.66 31.62
C MET A 367 4.89 6.46 31.75
N ALA A 368 4.50 6.02 32.94
CA ALA A 368 3.14 5.99 33.42
C ALA A 368 2.46 7.35 33.31
#